data_da973ed29dc09361da74c5bbbc0fbc2f
#
_entry.id   da973ed29dc09361da74c5bbbc0fbc2f
#
_cell.length_a   1.000
_cell.length_b   1.000
_cell.length_c   1.000
_cell.angle_alpha   90.00
_cell.angle_beta   90.00
_cell.angle_gamma   90.00
#
_symmetry.space_group_name_H-M   'P 1'
#
loop_
_entity.id
_entity.type
_entity.pdbx_description
1 polymer ?
#
loop_
_entity_poly.entity_id
_entity_poly.type
_entity_poly.pdbx_seq_one_letter_code
_entity_poly.pdbx_strand_id
1 'polypeptide(L)'
;MPDGRALVYSMRGALWKQTLGTTVATQLTAGGGYDYQPDVSPDGKWVVFDRYDGNALELELLDLSTGKVTSLTGNHAANLDPRWSPDGRRIAFVSTSYAGRWHVYTMDVHDGRGANPKRITTDRDSKLPRYYYSVYDHYLSPTWSPDGKELLVVSNRNHIWGTGGFWRMRAEPGDSMRPVHDEETTWKARPDWSPDGTRVVYSSYLGTQYNQLWLMRSDGGDPLELTYGAFDATSPRWSRDARHIAYISNEGGNTSLWVLDMPGTAKHRVEARTRTYLEPVGTLSIAVTDQAGRAMDARVSITGADGRSWAPSTALMHADDSFDRSERHFEVGYYHTSGASTLTVPAGTYTVQVTRGLEYAVGTRTVAVSARGVRSLRIALHRMVDL
;
A
#
# COMPACT_ATOMS: atom_id res chain seq x y z
N MET A 1 -2.07 8.37 13.65
CA MET A 1 -2.84 8.30 14.91
C MET A 1 -3.64 9.57 15.07
N PRO A 2 -4.79 9.56 15.80
CA PRO A 2 -5.65 10.75 15.93
C PRO A 2 -4.98 11.94 16.61
N ASP A 3 -3.98 11.69 17.46
CA ASP A 3 -3.21 12.73 18.17
C ASP A 3 -2.11 13.39 17.32
N GLY A 4 -1.97 13.01 16.04
CA GLY A 4 -0.95 13.51 15.13
C GLY A 4 0.50 13.11 15.49
N ARG A 5 0.72 12.30 16.53
CA ARG A 5 2.07 12.01 17.05
C ARG A 5 2.71 10.73 16.49
N ALA A 6 1.92 9.86 15.89
CA ALA A 6 2.41 8.60 15.34
C ALA A 6 1.69 8.24 14.05
N LEU A 7 2.35 7.44 13.24
CA LEU A 7 1.87 6.90 11.97
C LEU A 7 1.62 5.40 12.11
N VAL A 8 0.60 4.90 11.42
CA VAL A 8 0.41 3.49 11.10
C VAL A 8 0.55 3.34 9.59
N TYR A 9 1.38 2.43 9.16
CA TYR A 9 1.69 2.25 7.73
C TYR A 9 2.01 0.80 7.41
N SER A 10 1.87 0.44 6.14
CA SER A 10 2.28 -0.87 5.62
C SER A 10 3.76 -0.86 5.24
N MET A 11 4.48 -1.88 5.69
CA MET A 11 5.86 -2.12 5.29
C MET A 11 6.13 -3.62 5.27
N ARG A 12 6.62 -4.14 4.14
CA ARG A 12 6.96 -5.56 3.96
C ARG A 12 5.78 -6.50 4.27
N GLY A 13 4.58 -6.12 3.85
CA GLY A 13 3.38 -6.91 4.02
C GLY A 13 2.83 -6.98 5.44
N ALA A 14 3.29 -6.15 6.36
CA ALA A 14 2.74 -6.02 7.70
C ALA A 14 2.42 -4.55 8.03
N LEU A 15 1.56 -4.32 9.01
CA LEU A 15 1.33 -3.00 9.56
C LEU A 15 2.37 -2.69 10.65
N TRP A 16 2.81 -1.45 10.66
CA TRP A 16 3.79 -0.92 11.60
C TRP A 16 3.31 0.40 12.18
N LYS A 17 3.70 0.65 13.44
CA LYS A 17 3.48 1.93 14.13
C LYS A 17 4.82 2.58 14.41
N GLN A 18 4.91 3.89 14.17
CA GLN A 18 6.11 4.67 14.48
C GLN A 18 5.72 6.04 14.99
N THR A 19 6.31 6.47 16.08
CA THR A 19 6.17 7.83 16.60
C THR A 19 6.99 8.80 15.75
N LEU A 20 6.41 9.92 15.35
CA LEU A 20 7.11 10.97 14.61
C LEU A 20 8.35 11.45 15.37
N GLY A 21 9.42 11.75 14.64
CA GLY A 21 10.70 12.14 15.23
C GLY A 21 11.53 11.00 15.81
N THR A 22 11.04 9.75 15.79
CA THR A 22 11.81 8.56 16.20
C THR A 22 12.22 7.71 15.01
N THR A 23 13.18 6.81 15.19
CA THR A 23 13.60 5.83 14.18
C THR A 23 13.22 4.40 14.56
N VAL A 24 12.31 4.23 15.53
CA VAL A 24 11.87 2.93 16.02
C VAL A 24 10.46 2.64 15.50
N ALA A 25 10.32 1.59 14.71
CA ALA A 25 9.03 1.07 14.26
C ALA A 25 8.66 -0.21 15.01
N THR A 26 7.42 -0.30 15.46
CA THR A 26 6.86 -1.50 16.12
C THR A 26 5.87 -2.18 15.17
N GLN A 27 6.06 -3.45 14.95
CA GLN A 27 5.15 -4.27 14.13
C GLN A 27 3.81 -4.43 14.85
N LEU A 28 2.72 -4.31 14.10
CA LEU A 28 1.35 -4.43 14.62
C LEU A 28 0.65 -5.71 14.16
N THR A 29 1.00 -6.23 12.98
CA THR A 29 0.42 -7.45 12.43
C THR A 29 1.50 -8.43 12.02
N ALA A 30 1.20 -9.72 12.15
CA ALA A 30 2.03 -10.84 11.70
C ALA A 30 1.13 -11.89 11.03
N GLY A 31 1.75 -12.92 10.45
CA GLY A 31 1.03 -13.99 9.75
C GLY A 31 1.02 -13.83 8.23
N GLY A 32 0.36 -14.76 7.55
CA GLY A 32 0.34 -14.83 6.08
C GLY A 32 -0.40 -13.70 5.41
N GLY A 33 0.01 -13.39 4.19
CA GLY A 33 -0.59 -12.34 3.37
C GLY A 33 0.11 -10.99 3.45
N TYR A 34 -0.42 -10.03 2.71
CA TYR A 34 0.09 -8.66 2.65
C TYR A 34 -0.97 -7.69 3.15
N ASP A 35 -0.64 -6.92 4.19
CA ASP A 35 -1.51 -5.91 4.80
C ASP A 35 -1.22 -4.55 4.16
N TYR A 36 -2.29 -3.89 3.65
CA TYR A 36 -2.20 -2.63 2.94
C TYR A 36 -3.19 -1.60 3.47
N GLN A 37 -3.01 -0.35 3.08
CA GLN A 37 -3.96 0.76 3.18
C GLN A 37 -4.61 0.94 4.57
N PRO A 38 -3.82 0.97 5.67
CA PRO A 38 -4.38 1.12 6.99
C PRO A 38 -5.06 2.48 7.17
N ASP A 39 -6.19 2.48 7.87
CA ASP A 39 -6.83 3.68 8.38
C ASP A 39 -7.19 3.52 9.86
N VAL A 40 -6.80 4.51 10.68
CA VAL A 40 -6.98 4.47 12.14
C VAL A 40 -8.31 5.08 12.53
N SER A 41 -9.08 4.40 13.39
CA SER A 41 -10.35 4.90 13.88
C SER A 41 -10.20 6.26 14.60
N PRO A 42 -11.23 7.11 14.60
CA PRO A 42 -11.21 8.42 15.26
C PRO A 42 -10.85 8.40 16.73
N ASP A 43 -11.19 7.34 17.44
CA ASP A 43 -10.85 7.16 18.86
C ASP A 43 -9.45 6.53 19.08
N GLY A 44 -8.76 6.15 17.99
CA GLY A 44 -7.40 5.59 18.04
C GLY A 44 -7.32 4.14 18.53
N LYS A 45 -8.44 3.43 18.66
CA LYS A 45 -8.47 2.05 19.18
C LYS A 45 -8.32 0.99 18.11
N TRP A 46 -8.75 1.28 16.90
CA TRP A 46 -8.86 0.33 15.81
C TRP A 46 -8.06 0.77 14.59
N VAL A 47 -7.57 -0.21 13.82
CA VAL A 47 -7.04 0.01 12.48
C VAL A 47 -7.79 -0.90 11.53
N VAL A 48 -8.49 -0.32 10.55
CA VAL A 48 -9.00 -1.08 9.41
C VAL A 48 -7.94 -1.11 8.32
N PHE A 49 -7.83 -2.23 7.63
CA PHE A 49 -6.88 -2.41 6.53
C PHE A 49 -7.36 -3.49 5.58
N ASP A 50 -6.81 -3.55 4.39
CA ASP A 50 -7.03 -4.67 3.48
C ASP A 50 -5.86 -5.65 3.53
N ARG A 51 -6.19 -6.94 3.54
CA ARG A 51 -5.24 -8.05 3.52
C ARG A 51 -5.39 -8.86 2.25
N TYR A 52 -4.29 -9.01 1.51
CA TYR A 52 -4.20 -9.93 0.39
C TYR A 52 -3.64 -11.27 0.86
N ASP A 53 -4.41 -12.35 0.74
CA ASP A 53 -4.04 -13.70 1.19
C ASP A 53 -3.48 -14.61 0.07
N GLY A 54 -3.33 -14.04 -1.12
CA GLY A 54 -2.93 -14.78 -2.33
C GLY A 54 -4.09 -15.02 -3.32
N ASN A 55 -5.35 -14.94 -2.86
CA ASN A 55 -6.55 -15.17 -3.67
C ASN A 55 -7.48 -13.96 -3.71
N ALA A 56 -7.67 -13.29 -2.57
CA ALA A 56 -8.61 -12.20 -2.41
C ALA A 56 -8.01 -11.06 -1.59
N LEU A 57 -8.62 -9.89 -1.68
CA LEU A 57 -8.37 -8.76 -0.79
C LEU A 57 -9.57 -8.67 0.16
N GLU A 58 -9.33 -8.91 1.45
CA GLU A 58 -10.38 -8.83 2.47
C GLU A 58 -10.09 -7.71 3.46
N LEU A 59 -11.16 -7.10 3.99
CA LEU A 59 -11.02 -6.09 5.03
C LEU A 59 -10.85 -6.75 6.38
N GLU A 60 -9.84 -6.30 7.11
CA GLU A 60 -9.50 -6.73 8.45
C GLU A 60 -9.54 -5.56 9.43
N LEU A 61 -9.81 -5.86 10.68
CA LEU A 61 -9.85 -4.89 11.77
C LEU A 61 -8.91 -5.32 12.89
N LEU A 62 -7.91 -4.50 13.18
CA LEU A 62 -6.95 -4.69 14.27
C LEU A 62 -7.39 -3.90 15.49
N ASP A 63 -7.51 -4.55 16.64
CA ASP A 63 -7.61 -3.91 17.96
C ASP A 63 -6.19 -3.55 18.45
N LEU A 64 -5.89 -2.26 18.54
CA LEU A 64 -4.58 -1.78 18.98
C LEU A 64 -4.25 -2.07 20.45
N SER A 65 -5.26 -2.36 21.27
CA SER A 65 -5.06 -2.66 22.70
C SER A 65 -4.70 -4.12 22.95
N THR A 66 -5.26 -5.02 22.16
CA THR A 66 -5.08 -6.47 22.32
C THR A 66 -4.20 -7.11 21.25
N GLY A 67 -3.99 -6.44 20.13
CA GLY A 67 -3.33 -6.99 18.94
C GLY A 67 -4.20 -7.99 18.16
N LYS A 68 -5.47 -8.15 18.52
CA LYS A 68 -6.39 -9.08 17.85
C LYS A 68 -6.82 -8.53 16.50
N VAL A 69 -6.73 -9.35 15.47
CA VAL A 69 -7.27 -9.09 14.13
C VAL A 69 -8.58 -9.85 13.96
N THR A 70 -9.58 -9.18 13.40
CA THR A 70 -10.92 -9.73 13.13
C THR A 70 -11.29 -9.40 11.68
N SER A 71 -11.74 -10.40 10.92
CA SER A 71 -12.17 -10.19 9.54
C SER A 71 -13.51 -9.45 9.50
N LEU A 72 -13.60 -8.45 8.60
CA LEU A 72 -14.81 -7.68 8.35
C LEU A 72 -15.54 -8.17 7.09
N THR A 73 -14.81 -8.74 6.12
CA THR A 73 -15.35 -9.32 4.90
C THR A 73 -14.81 -10.73 4.71
N GLY A 74 -15.45 -11.53 3.87
CA GLY A 74 -15.08 -12.92 3.59
C GLY A 74 -15.82 -13.40 2.35
N ASN A 75 -15.97 -12.51 1.37
CA ASN A 75 -16.76 -12.77 0.17
C ASN A 75 -15.89 -13.11 -1.05
N HIS A 76 -14.58 -13.25 -0.87
CA HIS A 76 -13.59 -13.54 -1.92
C HIS A 76 -13.60 -12.55 -3.08
N ALA A 77 -14.02 -11.31 -2.82
CA ALA A 77 -13.94 -10.20 -3.75
C ALA A 77 -12.64 -9.39 -3.51
N ALA A 78 -12.40 -8.40 -4.35
CA ALA A 78 -11.41 -7.38 -4.02
C ALA A 78 -12.10 -6.31 -3.16
N ASN A 79 -11.79 -6.28 -1.87
CA ASN A 79 -12.26 -5.27 -0.90
C ASN A 79 -11.05 -4.43 -0.48
N LEU A 80 -11.05 -3.14 -0.78
CA LEU A 80 -9.86 -2.29 -0.62
C LEU A 80 -10.22 -0.82 -0.33
N ASP A 81 -9.18 0.00 -0.09
CA ASP A 81 -9.29 1.43 0.23
C ASP A 81 -10.25 1.73 1.41
N PRO A 82 -10.17 1.02 2.56
CA PRO A 82 -11.07 1.25 3.68
C PRO A 82 -10.80 2.60 4.35
N ARG A 83 -11.88 3.32 4.72
CA ARG A 83 -11.83 4.64 5.35
C ARG A 83 -12.87 4.76 6.46
N TRP A 84 -12.42 5.09 7.66
CA TRP A 84 -13.31 5.38 8.78
C TRP A 84 -14.10 6.65 8.56
N SER A 85 -15.39 6.60 8.87
CA SER A 85 -16.18 7.83 9.02
C SER A 85 -15.67 8.67 10.20
N PRO A 86 -15.83 10.00 10.16
CA PRO A 86 -15.34 10.89 11.22
C PRO A 86 -15.91 10.59 12.62
N ASP A 87 -17.11 10.02 12.68
CA ASP A 87 -17.76 9.60 13.94
C ASP A 87 -17.33 8.19 14.42
N GLY A 88 -16.52 7.47 13.64
CA GLY A 88 -16.03 6.13 13.96
C GLY A 88 -17.08 5.02 13.94
N ARG A 89 -18.25 5.26 13.34
CA ARG A 89 -19.34 4.28 13.32
C ARG A 89 -19.44 3.50 12.03
N ARG A 90 -18.83 3.99 10.95
CA ARG A 90 -18.88 3.37 9.63
C ARG A 90 -17.51 3.31 8.98
N ILE A 91 -17.36 2.38 8.05
CA ILE A 91 -16.23 2.30 7.13
C ILE A 91 -16.78 2.41 5.72
N ALA A 92 -16.21 3.30 4.90
CA ALA A 92 -16.39 3.29 3.45
C ALA A 92 -15.25 2.49 2.82
N PHE A 93 -15.52 1.73 1.77
CA PHE A 93 -14.54 0.92 1.07
C PHE A 93 -14.97 0.65 -0.38
N VAL A 94 -14.04 0.18 -1.18
CA VAL A 94 -14.31 -0.29 -2.54
C VAL A 94 -14.44 -1.80 -2.54
N SER A 95 -15.42 -2.33 -3.27
CA SER A 95 -15.58 -3.78 -3.43
C SER A 95 -16.04 -4.17 -4.82
N THR A 96 -15.55 -5.34 -5.29
CA THR A 96 -15.99 -5.98 -6.53
C THR A 96 -17.04 -7.06 -6.30
N SER A 97 -17.59 -7.19 -5.10
CA SER A 97 -18.56 -8.23 -4.72
C SER A 97 -19.84 -8.23 -5.57
N TYR A 98 -20.19 -7.09 -6.15
CA TYR A 98 -21.32 -7.01 -7.08
C TYR A 98 -20.84 -7.13 -8.53
N ALA A 99 -21.09 -8.28 -9.14
CA ALA A 99 -20.83 -8.55 -10.55
C ALA A 99 -19.38 -8.25 -11.02
N GLY A 100 -18.39 -8.34 -10.13
CA GLY A 100 -16.99 -8.06 -10.43
C GLY A 100 -16.68 -6.59 -10.72
N ARG A 101 -17.57 -5.65 -10.37
CA ARG A 101 -17.44 -4.23 -10.69
C ARG A 101 -17.04 -3.41 -9.48
N TRP A 102 -16.25 -2.38 -9.71
CA TRP A 102 -15.73 -1.49 -8.68
C TRP A 102 -16.80 -0.53 -8.16
N HIS A 103 -17.33 -0.82 -6.99
CA HIS A 103 -18.34 -0.02 -6.31
C HIS A 103 -17.89 0.43 -4.93
N VAL A 104 -18.37 1.59 -4.50
CA VAL A 104 -18.22 2.04 -3.12
C VAL A 104 -19.32 1.44 -2.25
N TYR A 105 -18.89 0.93 -1.11
CA TYR A 105 -19.74 0.40 -0.05
C TYR A 105 -19.52 1.18 1.23
N THR A 106 -20.50 1.11 2.13
CA THR A 106 -20.32 1.45 3.54
C THR A 106 -20.72 0.25 4.40
N MET A 107 -20.08 0.13 5.55
CA MET A 107 -20.35 -0.90 6.55
C MET A 107 -20.43 -0.25 7.94
N ASP A 108 -21.44 -0.61 8.74
CA ASP A 108 -21.51 -0.22 10.14
C ASP A 108 -20.46 -0.99 10.95
N VAL A 109 -19.85 -0.35 11.94
CA VAL A 109 -18.89 -1.01 12.83
C VAL A 109 -19.26 -0.74 14.28
N HIS A 110 -19.44 -1.82 15.03
CA HIS A 110 -19.76 -1.79 16.45
C HIS A 110 -18.93 -2.84 17.20
N ASP A 111 -18.25 -2.44 18.26
CA ASP A 111 -17.47 -3.32 19.13
C ASP A 111 -16.51 -4.27 18.37
N GLY A 112 -15.83 -3.73 17.37
CA GLY A 112 -14.87 -4.50 16.57
C GLY A 112 -15.49 -5.47 15.58
N ARG A 113 -16.76 -5.29 15.20
CA ARG A 113 -17.47 -6.13 14.23
C ARG A 113 -18.13 -5.29 13.15
N GLY A 114 -17.97 -5.72 11.90
CA GLY A 114 -18.68 -5.16 10.77
C GLY A 114 -20.11 -5.71 10.66
N ALA A 115 -21.03 -4.83 10.26
CA ALA A 115 -22.42 -5.19 10.01
C ALA A 115 -23.00 -4.39 8.85
N ASN A 116 -24.07 -4.90 8.24
CA ASN A 116 -24.89 -4.20 7.26
C ASN A 116 -24.10 -3.57 6.08
N PRO A 117 -23.28 -4.31 5.35
CA PRO A 117 -22.60 -3.76 4.19
C PRO A 117 -23.63 -3.29 3.16
N LYS A 118 -23.54 -2.01 2.75
CA LYS A 118 -24.46 -1.39 1.79
C LYS A 118 -23.66 -0.86 0.60
N ARG A 119 -24.02 -1.28 -0.60
CA ARG A 119 -23.51 -0.67 -1.83
C ARG A 119 -24.10 0.74 -1.98
N ILE A 120 -23.24 1.74 -2.11
CA ILE A 120 -23.63 3.15 -2.19
C ILE A 120 -23.78 3.57 -3.64
N THR A 121 -22.87 3.12 -4.53
CA THR A 121 -22.91 3.43 -5.96
C THR A 121 -23.70 2.40 -6.75
N THR A 122 -24.25 2.81 -7.90
CA THR A 122 -25.02 1.96 -8.80
C THR A 122 -24.34 1.81 -10.15
N ASP A 123 -24.67 0.73 -10.87
CA ASP A 123 -24.25 0.60 -12.24
C ASP A 123 -24.77 1.77 -13.09
N ARG A 124 -23.86 2.40 -13.80
CA ARG A 124 -24.19 3.41 -14.81
C ARG A 124 -23.43 3.08 -16.08
N ASP A 125 -24.18 2.75 -17.12
CA ASP A 125 -23.63 2.64 -18.47
C ASP A 125 -23.42 4.04 -19.03
N SER A 126 -22.18 4.43 -19.24
CA SER A 126 -21.80 5.76 -19.72
C SER A 126 -22.20 6.00 -21.18
N LYS A 127 -22.51 4.95 -21.95
CA LYS A 127 -22.70 5.00 -23.41
C LYS A 127 -21.50 5.52 -24.19
N LEU A 128 -20.33 5.53 -23.56
CA LEU A 128 -19.06 5.98 -24.16
C LEU A 128 -18.29 4.79 -24.74
N PRO A 129 -17.60 4.95 -25.85
CA PRO A 129 -16.77 3.90 -26.46
C PRO A 129 -15.45 3.74 -25.70
N ARG A 130 -15.50 3.18 -24.49
CA ARG A 130 -14.31 2.91 -23.67
C ARG A 130 -13.51 1.77 -24.25
N TYR A 131 -12.20 1.96 -24.34
CA TYR A 131 -11.30 1.00 -24.95
C TYR A 131 -10.78 -0.07 -23.98
N TYR A 132 -10.43 0.34 -22.73
CA TYR A 132 -9.78 -0.54 -21.76
C TYR A 132 -10.66 -0.92 -20.57
N TYR A 133 -11.77 -0.24 -20.36
CA TYR A 133 -12.60 -0.40 -19.17
C TYR A 133 -13.98 -0.93 -19.54
N SER A 134 -14.68 -1.43 -18.53
CA SER A 134 -16.10 -1.80 -18.67
C SER A 134 -16.92 -0.63 -19.24
N VAL A 135 -18.03 -0.94 -19.91
CA VAL A 135 -19.04 0.06 -20.29
C VAL A 135 -19.65 0.77 -19.08
N TYR A 136 -19.55 0.15 -17.90
CA TYR A 136 -20.00 0.72 -16.64
C TYR A 136 -18.94 1.61 -16.02
N ASP A 137 -19.39 2.67 -15.34
CA ASP A 137 -18.54 3.53 -14.56
C ASP A 137 -17.93 2.75 -13.38
N HIS A 138 -16.68 3.05 -13.01
CA HIS A 138 -16.05 2.56 -11.81
C HIS A 138 -15.97 3.65 -10.74
N TYR A 139 -15.83 3.22 -9.48
CA TYR A 139 -15.77 4.11 -8.32
C TYR A 139 -14.68 3.63 -7.38
N LEU A 140 -13.70 4.50 -7.11
CA LEU A 140 -12.47 4.19 -6.40
C LEU A 140 -12.17 5.22 -5.31
N SER A 141 -11.28 4.85 -4.38
CA SER A 141 -10.64 5.74 -3.41
C SER A 141 -11.61 6.66 -2.64
N PRO A 142 -12.62 6.11 -1.96
CA PRO A 142 -13.56 6.91 -1.19
C PRO A 142 -12.86 7.62 -0.03
N THR A 143 -13.22 8.88 0.23
CA THR A 143 -12.84 9.59 1.45
C THR A 143 -14.03 10.38 1.98
N TRP A 144 -14.18 10.39 3.32
CA TRP A 144 -15.32 11.04 3.98
C TRP A 144 -15.14 12.55 4.08
N SER A 145 -16.23 13.30 3.88
CA SER A 145 -16.28 14.68 4.35
C SER A 145 -16.14 14.73 5.88
N PRO A 146 -15.54 15.78 6.46
CA PRO A 146 -15.35 15.88 7.91
C PRO A 146 -16.65 15.85 8.73
N ASP A 147 -17.78 16.21 8.12
CA ASP A 147 -19.11 16.11 8.73
C ASP A 147 -19.76 14.72 8.59
N GLY A 148 -19.11 13.78 7.88
CA GLY A 148 -19.57 12.40 7.71
C GLY A 148 -20.80 12.22 6.81
N LYS A 149 -21.22 13.25 6.07
CA LYS A 149 -22.45 13.20 5.24
C LYS A 149 -22.18 12.81 3.80
N GLU A 150 -20.98 13.12 3.29
CA GLU A 150 -20.62 12.91 1.91
C GLU A 150 -19.33 12.10 1.77
N LEU A 151 -19.18 11.51 0.61
CA LEU A 151 -17.94 10.89 0.13
C LEU A 151 -17.42 11.65 -1.08
N LEU A 152 -16.11 11.81 -1.17
CA LEU A 152 -15.40 12.14 -2.39
C LEU A 152 -14.84 10.82 -2.96
N VAL A 153 -15.03 10.60 -4.24
CA VAL A 153 -14.59 9.38 -4.94
C VAL A 153 -13.93 9.73 -6.25
N VAL A 154 -13.08 8.86 -6.75
CA VAL A 154 -12.58 8.88 -8.12
C VAL A 154 -13.53 8.07 -9.00
N SER A 155 -13.94 8.62 -10.14
CA SER A 155 -14.76 7.90 -11.09
C SER A 155 -14.46 8.32 -12.54
N ASN A 156 -14.46 7.35 -13.46
CA ASN A 156 -14.36 7.60 -14.90
C ASN A 156 -15.69 8.01 -15.54
N ARG A 157 -16.64 8.43 -14.73
CA ARG A 157 -17.95 8.94 -15.19
C ARG A 157 -17.73 10.06 -16.20
N ASN A 158 -18.36 9.95 -17.37
CA ASN A 158 -18.22 10.85 -18.52
C ASN A 158 -16.83 10.86 -19.20
N HIS A 159 -15.92 9.94 -18.86
CA HIS A 159 -14.60 9.82 -19.49
C HIS A 159 -14.47 8.57 -20.35
N ILE A 160 -13.79 8.70 -21.48
CA ILE A 160 -13.43 7.59 -22.37
C ILE A 160 -12.14 6.93 -21.89
N TRP A 161 -11.22 7.73 -21.34
CA TRP A 161 -9.88 7.32 -20.95
C TRP A 161 -9.67 7.53 -19.44
N GLY A 162 -8.63 6.89 -18.91
CA GLY A 162 -8.15 7.09 -17.56
C GLY A 162 -9.13 6.68 -16.47
N THR A 163 -8.85 7.07 -15.25
CA THR A 163 -9.67 6.79 -14.07
C THR A 163 -10.75 7.85 -13.82
N GLY A 164 -10.73 8.93 -14.60
CA GLY A 164 -11.65 10.04 -14.48
C GLY A 164 -11.25 11.02 -13.38
N GLY A 165 -12.18 11.89 -13.01
CA GLY A 165 -12.00 12.95 -12.04
C GLY A 165 -12.59 12.65 -10.67
N PHE A 166 -12.70 13.70 -9.87
CA PHE A 166 -13.29 13.65 -8.53
C PHE A 166 -14.77 13.98 -8.54
N TRP A 167 -15.53 13.17 -7.81
CA TRP A 167 -16.98 13.30 -7.67
C TRP A 167 -17.37 13.29 -6.20
N ARG A 168 -18.28 14.18 -5.81
CA ARG A 168 -18.92 14.15 -4.48
C ARG A 168 -20.26 13.46 -4.56
N MET A 169 -20.59 12.70 -3.52
CA MET A 169 -21.88 12.03 -3.39
C MET A 169 -22.29 11.92 -1.93
N ARG A 170 -23.58 11.71 -1.66
CA ARG A 170 -24.04 11.37 -0.32
C ARG A 170 -23.52 10.00 0.09
N ALA A 171 -23.23 9.82 1.36
CA ALA A 171 -22.80 8.55 1.92
C ALA A 171 -23.98 7.57 2.17
N GLU A 172 -24.96 7.60 1.25
CA GLU A 172 -26.17 6.78 1.26
C GLU A 172 -26.43 6.22 -0.15
N PRO A 173 -27.13 5.07 -0.27
CA PRO A 173 -27.42 4.47 -1.56
C PRO A 173 -28.16 5.42 -2.51
N GLY A 174 -27.74 5.48 -3.76
CA GLY A 174 -28.39 6.26 -4.81
C GLY A 174 -27.39 7.03 -5.69
N ASP A 175 -27.88 7.61 -6.79
CA ASP A 175 -27.05 8.45 -7.68
C ASP A 175 -27.21 9.93 -7.31
N SER A 176 -26.40 10.38 -6.35
CA SER A 176 -26.32 11.80 -5.93
C SER A 176 -25.02 12.47 -6.38
N MET A 177 -24.32 11.87 -7.34
CA MET A 177 -22.97 12.30 -7.75
C MET A 177 -22.99 13.64 -8.46
N ARG A 178 -22.07 14.52 -8.04
CA ARG A 178 -21.77 15.80 -8.71
C ARG A 178 -20.27 15.93 -8.94
N PRO A 179 -19.84 16.49 -10.09
CA PRO A 179 -18.41 16.66 -10.37
C PRO A 179 -17.80 17.70 -9.43
N VAL A 180 -16.53 17.50 -9.07
CA VAL A 180 -15.73 18.42 -8.26
C VAL A 180 -14.53 18.90 -9.05
N HIS A 181 -13.77 17.96 -9.63
CA HIS A 181 -12.57 18.26 -10.38
C HIS A 181 -12.45 17.28 -11.54
N ASP A 182 -12.22 17.81 -12.72
CA ASP A 182 -12.13 17.05 -13.96
C ASP A 182 -10.66 16.85 -14.33
N GLU A 183 -10.20 15.61 -14.27
CA GLU A 183 -8.82 15.25 -14.57
C GLU A 183 -8.71 13.77 -14.93
N GLU A 184 -7.90 13.43 -15.94
CA GLU A 184 -7.70 12.04 -16.38
C GLU A 184 -6.46 11.38 -15.72
N THR A 185 -5.67 12.13 -14.98
CA THR A 185 -4.39 11.71 -14.39
C THR A 185 -4.51 11.24 -12.93
N THR A 186 -5.71 10.85 -12.51
CA THR A 186 -6.03 10.53 -11.10
C THR A 186 -5.86 9.05 -10.74
N TRP A 187 -5.11 8.27 -11.50
CA TRP A 187 -4.95 6.82 -11.30
C TRP A 187 -4.53 6.43 -9.89
N LYS A 188 -3.63 7.21 -9.28
CA LYS A 188 -3.18 7.00 -7.90
C LYS A 188 -3.60 8.16 -6.98
N ALA A 189 -4.69 8.83 -7.28
CA ALA A 189 -5.06 10.08 -6.63
C ALA A 189 -5.25 9.95 -5.12
N ARG A 190 -5.97 8.93 -4.66
CA ARG A 190 -6.24 8.65 -3.25
C ARG A 190 -6.49 9.92 -2.44
N PRO A 191 -7.54 10.68 -2.79
CA PRO A 191 -7.81 11.99 -2.19
C PRO A 191 -8.05 11.86 -0.69
N ASP A 192 -7.69 12.91 0.06
CA ASP A 192 -7.99 13.01 1.48
C ASP A 192 -8.37 14.44 1.85
N TRP A 193 -9.45 14.60 2.63
CA TRP A 193 -9.90 15.90 3.05
C TRP A 193 -9.14 16.43 4.24
N SER A 194 -8.85 17.75 4.20
CA SER A 194 -8.37 18.43 5.39
C SER A 194 -9.41 18.36 6.51
N PRO A 195 -8.98 18.28 7.77
CA PRO A 195 -9.90 18.14 8.91
C PRO A 195 -10.95 19.27 9.04
N ASP A 196 -10.64 20.46 8.52
CA ASP A 196 -11.55 21.61 8.46
C ASP A 196 -12.52 21.57 7.28
N GLY A 197 -12.38 20.60 6.36
CA GLY A 197 -13.22 20.42 5.18
C GLY A 197 -13.01 21.42 4.06
N THR A 198 -12.02 22.30 4.15
CA THR A 198 -11.81 23.37 3.16
C THR A 198 -10.96 22.96 1.97
N ARG A 199 -10.11 21.94 2.16
CA ARG A 199 -9.13 21.46 1.16
C ARG A 199 -9.20 19.96 0.95
N VAL A 200 -8.67 19.53 -0.20
CA VAL A 200 -8.43 18.12 -0.54
C VAL A 200 -7.00 18.01 -1.02
N VAL A 201 -6.22 17.10 -0.41
CA VAL A 201 -4.92 16.68 -0.92
C VAL A 201 -5.11 15.44 -1.77
N TYR A 202 -4.39 15.34 -2.88
CA TYR A 202 -4.45 14.19 -3.77
C TYR A 202 -3.12 14.02 -4.53
N SER A 203 -2.96 12.91 -5.22
CA SER A 203 -1.82 12.62 -6.07
C SER A 203 -2.23 12.65 -7.55
N SER A 204 -1.43 13.31 -8.39
CA SER A 204 -1.61 13.37 -9.83
C SER A 204 -0.29 13.54 -10.57
N TYR A 205 -0.21 13.04 -11.80
CA TYR A 205 0.91 13.32 -12.72
C TYR A 205 0.56 14.38 -13.78
N LEU A 206 -0.44 15.22 -13.49
CA LEU A 206 -0.85 16.32 -14.39
C LEU A 206 0.34 17.21 -14.74
N GLY A 207 0.61 17.36 -16.05
CA GLY A 207 1.72 18.19 -16.55
C GLY A 207 3.12 17.64 -16.34
N THR A 208 3.27 16.46 -15.74
CA THR A 208 4.57 15.79 -15.49
C THR A 208 4.52 14.31 -15.85
N GLN A 209 5.66 13.60 -15.70
CA GLN A 209 5.72 12.14 -15.86
C GLN A 209 5.65 11.41 -14.51
N TYR A 210 5.63 12.15 -13.41
CA TYR A 210 5.68 11.64 -12.05
C TYR A 210 4.45 12.09 -11.29
N ASN A 211 3.93 11.21 -10.42
CA ASN A 211 2.87 11.61 -9.51
C ASN A 211 3.42 12.60 -8.49
N GLN A 212 2.77 13.75 -8.36
CA GLN A 212 3.07 14.75 -7.35
C GLN A 212 1.86 14.94 -6.43
N LEU A 213 2.08 15.48 -5.24
CA LEU A 213 0.98 15.88 -4.36
C LEU A 213 0.44 17.23 -4.80
N TRP A 214 -0.88 17.29 -4.87
CA TRP A 214 -1.65 18.48 -5.17
C TRP A 214 -2.61 18.80 -4.04
N LEU A 215 -2.86 20.06 -3.84
CA LEU A 215 -3.84 20.60 -2.88
C LEU A 215 -4.83 21.46 -3.63
N MET A 216 -6.12 21.15 -3.54
CA MET A 216 -7.18 21.96 -4.12
C MET A 216 -8.19 22.38 -3.06
N ARG A 217 -9.04 23.35 -3.37
CA ARG A 217 -10.23 23.64 -2.56
C ARG A 217 -11.18 22.44 -2.62
N SER A 218 -11.95 22.25 -1.56
CA SER A 218 -12.91 21.13 -1.50
C SER A 218 -14.02 21.20 -2.56
N ASP A 219 -14.22 22.35 -3.21
CA ASP A 219 -15.12 22.54 -4.35
C ASP A 219 -14.43 22.28 -5.72
N GLY A 220 -13.15 21.91 -5.73
CA GLY A 220 -12.36 21.56 -6.92
C GLY A 220 -11.56 22.74 -7.51
N GLY A 221 -11.63 23.93 -6.91
CA GLY A 221 -10.90 25.10 -7.39
C GLY A 221 -9.45 25.18 -6.90
N ASP A 222 -8.67 26.03 -7.58
CA ASP A 222 -7.33 26.47 -7.21
C ASP A 222 -6.35 25.31 -6.87
N PRO A 223 -6.08 24.36 -7.78
CA PRO A 223 -5.10 23.30 -7.55
C PRO A 223 -3.70 23.88 -7.42
N LEU A 224 -3.01 23.52 -6.33
CA LEU A 224 -1.64 23.91 -6.02
C LEU A 224 -0.78 22.65 -5.88
N GLU A 225 0.31 22.57 -6.62
CA GLU A 225 1.29 21.50 -6.48
C GLU A 225 2.11 21.68 -5.20
N LEU A 226 2.22 20.62 -4.39
CA LEU A 226 2.92 20.62 -3.10
C LEU A 226 4.32 19.98 -3.17
N THR A 227 4.53 19.05 -4.09
CA THR A 227 5.81 18.37 -4.27
C THR A 227 6.27 18.46 -5.70
N TYR A 228 7.60 18.52 -5.90
CA TYR A 228 8.21 18.73 -7.20
C TYR A 228 9.43 17.83 -7.36
N GLY A 229 9.62 17.21 -8.51
CA GLY A 229 10.83 16.48 -8.84
C GLY A 229 10.61 15.27 -9.73
N ALA A 230 11.71 14.59 -10.08
CA ALA A 230 11.73 13.37 -10.88
C ALA A 230 11.51 12.14 -9.98
N PHE A 231 10.41 12.11 -9.22
CA PHE A 231 10.01 11.04 -8.32
C PHE A 231 8.49 11.04 -8.16
N ASP A 232 7.95 9.92 -7.74
CA ASP A 232 6.53 9.82 -7.39
C ASP A 232 6.29 10.19 -5.93
N ALA A 233 5.21 10.94 -5.69
CA ALA A 233 4.61 11.19 -4.39
C ALA A 233 3.14 10.80 -4.45
N THR A 234 2.71 9.83 -3.64
CA THR A 234 1.38 9.20 -3.73
C THR A 234 0.75 8.94 -2.36
N SER A 235 -0.52 8.58 -2.36
CA SER A 235 -1.27 8.14 -1.17
C SER A 235 -1.22 9.13 -0.01
N PRO A 236 -1.50 10.43 -0.24
CA PRO A 236 -1.47 11.42 0.82
C PRO A 236 -2.55 11.17 1.88
N ARG A 237 -2.23 11.52 3.14
CA ARG A 237 -3.15 11.46 4.28
C ARG A 237 -2.91 12.63 5.21
N TRP A 238 -3.97 13.38 5.50
CA TRP A 238 -3.94 14.44 6.50
C TRP A 238 -3.82 13.88 7.92
N SER A 239 -3.01 14.53 8.74
CA SER A 239 -3.14 14.39 10.19
C SER A 239 -4.41 15.10 10.67
N ARG A 240 -5.03 14.62 11.75
CA ARG A 240 -6.28 15.20 12.27
C ARG A 240 -6.12 16.62 12.82
N ASP A 241 -4.91 16.99 13.21
CA ASP A 241 -4.56 18.35 13.65
C ASP A 241 -4.27 19.31 12.48
N ALA A 242 -4.40 18.86 11.24
CA ALA A 242 -4.13 19.58 10.01
C ALA A 242 -2.68 20.09 9.88
N ARG A 243 -1.73 19.59 10.67
CA ARG A 243 -0.33 20.06 10.66
C ARG A 243 0.58 19.26 9.73
N HIS A 244 0.15 18.07 9.33
CA HIS A 244 0.98 17.16 8.55
C HIS A 244 0.19 16.47 7.46
N ILE A 245 0.88 16.17 6.35
CA ILE A 245 0.41 15.23 5.32
C ILE A 245 1.44 14.11 5.26
N ALA A 246 1.04 12.89 5.61
CA ALA A 246 1.85 11.70 5.37
C ALA A 246 1.65 11.22 3.93
N TYR A 247 2.71 10.75 3.28
CA TYR A 247 2.64 10.27 1.90
C TYR A 247 3.75 9.27 1.59
N ILE A 248 3.61 8.57 0.49
CA ILE A 248 4.60 7.61 0.00
C ILE A 248 5.36 8.24 -1.15
N SER A 249 6.70 8.14 -1.16
CA SER A 249 7.52 8.61 -2.27
C SER A 249 8.72 7.71 -2.51
N ASN A 250 9.16 7.63 -3.76
CA ASN A 250 10.41 7.02 -4.18
C ASN A 250 11.56 8.04 -4.31
N GLU A 251 11.38 9.24 -3.79
CA GLU A 251 12.45 10.24 -3.70
C GLU A 251 13.68 9.65 -2.97
N GLY A 252 14.83 9.70 -3.61
CA GLY A 252 16.06 9.10 -3.09
C GLY A 252 16.21 7.59 -3.32
N GLY A 253 15.37 6.98 -4.17
CA GLY A 253 15.49 5.60 -4.65
C GLY A 253 14.34 4.70 -4.20
N ASN A 254 14.44 4.05 -3.04
CA ASN A 254 13.39 3.16 -2.54
C ASN A 254 12.13 3.92 -2.11
N THR A 255 10.98 3.31 -2.37
CA THR A 255 9.70 3.74 -1.81
C THR A 255 9.79 3.87 -0.29
N SER A 256 9.46 5.03 0.22
CA SER A 256 9.59 5.40 1.63
C SER A 256 8.39 6.22 2.07
N LEU A 257 8.16 6.24 3.38
CA LEU A 257 7.16 7.09 4.02
C LEU A 257 7.78 8.47 4.27
N TRP A 258 7.03 9.50 3.94
CA TRP A 258 7.39 10.91 4.14
C TRP A 258 6.28 11.64 4.87
N VAL A 259 6.64 12.72 5.52
CA VAL A 259 5.72 13.67 6.14
C VAL A 259 6.04 15.06 5.64
N LEU A 260 5.02 15.77 5.19
CA LEU A 260 5.05 17.16 4.79
C LEU A 260 4.41 18.00 5.88
N ASP A 261 5.11 19.02 6.37
CA ASP A 261 4.58 19.96 7.37
C ASP A 261 3.65 20.98 6.71
N MET A 262 2.54 21.28 7.36
CA MET A 262 1.57 22.25 6.90
C MET A 262 1.37 23.37 7.93
N PRO A 263 1.41 24.64 7.49
CA PRO A 263 1.54 25.15 6.12
C PRO A 263 2.98 25.31 5.60
N GLY A 264 4.01 24.91 6.30
CA GLY A 264 5.41 25.26 6.00
C GLY A 264 6.08 24.51 4.85
N THR A 265 5.48 23.42 4.33
CA THR A 265 6.00 22.55 3.24
C THR A 265 7.38 21.93 3.48
N ALA A 266 7.91 21.94 4.70
CA ALA A 266 9.10 21.16 5.05
C ALA A 266 8.76 19.67 4.98
N LYS A 267 9.63 18.87 4.36
CA LYS A 267 9.41 17.42 4.19
C LYS A 267 10.45 16.62 4.94
N HIS A 268 9.99 15.55 5.58
CA HIS A 268 10.80 14.68 6.42
C HIS A 268 10.58 13.23 6.01
N ARG A 269 11.67 12.50 5.76
CA ARG A 269 11.61 11.05 5.55
C ARG A 269 11.44 10.35 6.89
N VAL A 270 10.47 9.43 6.98
CA VAL A 270 10.25 8.59 8.15
C VAL A 270 11.10 7.33 8.02
N GLU A 271 12.18 7.25 8.80
CA GLU A 271 13.11 6.13 8.75
C GLU A 271 12.88 5.14 9.89
N ALA A 272 12.66 3.87 9.57
CA ALA A 272 12.58 2.78 10.54
C ALA A 272 13.95 2.07 10.66
N ARG A 273 14.90 2.67 11.39
CA ARG A 273 16.25 2.10 11.60
C ARG A 273 16.22 0.91 12.54
N THR A 274 15.42 0.99 13.59
CA THR A 274 15.19 -0.09 14.55
C THR A 274 13.77 -0.62 14.37
N ARG A 275 13.61 -1.94 14.35
CA ARG A 275 12.33 -2.61 14.19
C ARG A 275 12.08 -3.58 15.33
N THR A 276 10.97 -3.41 16.03
CA THR A 276 10.49 -4.36 17.02
C THR A 276 9.47 -5.26 16.37
N TYR A 277 9.80 -6.53 16.20
CA TYR A 277 8.94 -7.52 15.56
C TYR A 277 8.03 -8.18 16.61
N LEU A 278 6.84 -8.59 16.18
CA LEU A 278 5.91 -9.39 17.01
C LEU A 278 6.43 -10.82 17.20
N GLU A 279 7.05 -11.36 16.16
CA GLU A 279 7.60 -12.72 16.18
C GLU A 279 9.12 -12.69 16.36
N PRO A 280 9.70 -13.75 16.95
CA PRO A 280 11.15 -13.85 17.07
C PRO A 280 11.82 -13.81 15.70
N VAL A 281 12.92 -13.08 15.60
CA VAL A 281 13.69 -12.90 14.37
C VAL A 281 15.05 -13.58 14.47
N GLY A 282 15.62 -13.91 13.30
CA GLY A 282 16.99 -14.34 13.12
C GLY A 282 17.67 -13.57 11.98
N THR A 283 18.92 -13.87 11.74
CA THR A 283 19.74 -13.27 10.68
C THR A 283 19.99 -14.29 9.57
N LEU A 284 19.72 -13.90 8.33
CA LEU A 284 20.08 -14.64 7.13
C LEU A 284 21.22 -13.91 6.41
N SER A 285 22.36 -14.59 6.25
CA SER A 285 23.51 -14.09 5.50
C SER A 285 23.69 -14.94 4.23
N ILE A 286 23.74 -14.29 3.08
CA ILE A 286 23.83 -14.93 1.77
C ILE A 286 25.14 -14.51 1.10
N ALA A 287 25.88 -15.49 0.60
CA ALA A 287 27.04 -15.27 -0.24
C ALA A 287 26.78 -15.92 -1.61
N VAL A 288 26.91 -15.12 -2.67
CA VAL A 288 26.81 -15.57 -4.06
C VAL A 288 28.21 -15.62 -4.66
N THR A 289 28.60 -16.77 -5.22
CA THR A 289 29.91 -16.96 -5.77
C THR A 289 29.87 -17.65 -7.15
N ASP A 290 30.95 -17.54 -7.89
CA ASP A 290 31.22 -18.45 -9.00
C ASP A 290 31.68 -19.84 -8.50
N GLN A 291 31.96 -20.75 -9.41
CA GLN A 291 32.47 -22.08 -9.09
C GLN A 291 33.87 -22.08 -8.47
N ALA A 292 34.65 -21.02 -8.68
CA ALA A 292 35.97 -20.83 -8.07
C ALA A 292 35.88 -20.18 -6.67
N GLY A 293 34.67 -19.89 -6.18
CA GLY A 293 34.43 -19.27 -4.87
C GLY A 293 34.58 -17.74 -4.84
N ARG A 294 34.79 -17.08 -5.98
CA ARG A 294 34.89 -15.62 -6.06
C ARG A 294 33.49 -15.00 -5.98
N ALA A 295 33.36 -13.91 -5.21
CA ALA A 295 32.10 -13.17 -5.11
C ALA A 295 31.64 -12.70 -6.49
N MET A 296 30.32 -12.74 -6.72
CA MET A 296 29.77 -12.36 -8.02
C MET A 296 28.44 -11.59 -7.87
N ASP A 297 28.28 -10.57 -8.71
CA ASP A 297 27.05 -9.83 -8.80
C ASP A 297 25.90 -10.74 -9.26
N ALA A 298 24.75 -10.60 -8.62
CA ALA A 298 23.60 -11.44 -8.94
C ALA A 298 22.28 -10.77 -8.54
N ARG A 299 21.18 -11.28 -9.09
CA ARG A 299 19.83 -11.02 -8.64
C ARG A 299 19.48 -12.08 -7.59
N VAL A 300 18.94 -11.65 -6.46
CA VAL A 300 18.52 -12.51 -5.34
C VAL A 300 17.06 -12.31 -5.04
N SER A 301 16.29 -13.40 -5.01
CA SER A 301 14.92 -13.45 -4.51
C SER A 301 14.88 -14.29 -3.24
N ILE A 302 14.24 -13.79 -2.20
CA ILE A 302 14.05 -14.48 -0.92
C ILE A 302 12.56 -14.50 -0.63
N THR A 303 11.98 -15.68 -0.60
CA THR A 303 10.55 -15.87 -0.34
C THR A 303 10.34 -16.66 0.94
N GLY A 304 9.59 -16.13 1.88
CA GLY A 304 9.16 -16.84 3.09
C GLY A 304 8.10 -17.89 2.78
N ALA A 305 7.86 -18.83 3.71
CA ALA A 305 6.79 -19.83 3.59
C ALA A 305 5.39 -19.19 3.50
N ASP A 306 5.26 -17.95 3.93
CA ASP A 306 4.05 -17.12 3.85
C ASP A 306 3.90 -16.39 2.49
N GLY A 307 4.78 -16.65 1.52
CA GLY A 307 4.80 -16.02 0.21
C GLY A 307 5.37 -14.60 0.18
N ARG A 308 5.79 -14.03 1.32
CA ARG A 308 6.37 -12.68 1.38
C ARG A 308 7.79 -12.64 0.84
N SER A 309 8.10 -11.60 0.10
CA SER A 309 9.45 -11.33 -0.40
C SER A 309 10.27 -10.51 0.60
N TRP A 310 11.55 -10.84 0.74
CA TRP A 310 12.46 -10.23 1.70
C TRP A 310 13.72 -9.71 1.02
N ALA A 311 14.24 -8.58 1.51
CA ALA A 311 15.48 -7.98 1.05
C ALA A 311 16.19 -7.25 2.19
N PRO A 312 17.52 -7.01 2.11
CA PRO A 312 18.21 -6.10 3.01
C PRO A 312 17.54 -4.72 3.05
N SER A 313 17.60 -4.03 4.18
CA SER A 313 16.96 -2.71 4.32
C SER A 313 17.57 -1.63 3.42
N THR A 314 18.80 -1.83 2.96
CA THR A 314 19.55 -0.93 2.08
C THR A 314 19.43 -1.30 0.61
N ALA A 315 18.89 -2.47 0.29
CA ALA A 315 18.76 -2.93 -1.08
C ALA A 315 17.56 -2.24 -1.77
N LEU A 316 17.75 -1.90 -3.05
CA LEU A 316 16.64 -1.53 -3.92
C LEU A 316 15.89 -2.81 -4.29
N MET A 317 14.66 -2.93 -3.82
CA MET A 317 13.83 -4.09 -4.10
C MET A 317 12.96 -3.83 -5.31
N HIS A 318 13.07 -4.69 -6.31
CA HIS A 318 12.17 -4.72 -7.45
C HIS A 318 10.97 -5.61 -7.14
N ALA A 319 9.78 -5.20 -7.56
CA ALA A 319 8.57 -6.00 -7.53
C ALA A 319 7.85 -5.79 -8.84
N ASP A 320 7.52 -6.87 -9.52
CA ASP A 320 6.78 -6.86 -10.77
C ASP A 320 5.45 -7.61 -10.58
N ASP A 321 4.34 -6.94 -10.88
CA ASP A 321 3.01 -7.53 -10.78
C ASP A 321 2.54 -8.18 -12.08
N SER A 322 3.34 -8.11 -13.15
CA SER A 322 3.00 -8.60 -14.48
C SER A 322 3.16 -10.13 -14.62
N PHE A 323 3.88 -10.78 -13.72
CA PHE A 323 4.15 -12.22 -13.77
C PHE A 323 3.19 -13.01 -12.87
N ASP A 324 2.89 -14.22 -13.32
CA ASP A 324 2.22 -15.20 -12.47
C ASP A 324 3.15 -15.57 -11.30
N ARG A 325 2.74 -15.15 -10.10
CA ARG A 325 3.51 -15.36 -8.87
C ARG A 325 3.62 -16.85 -8.50
N SER A 326 2.73 -17.68 -8.98
CA SER A 326 2.75 -19.12 -8.73
C SER A 326 3.86 -19.84 -9.53
N GLU A 327 4.17 -19.33 -10.72
CA GLU A 327 5.15 -19.95 -11.61
C GLU A 327 6.58 -19.44 -11.38
N ARG A 328 6.75 -18.14 -11.17
CA ARG A 328 8.06 -17.47 -11.22
C ARG A 328 8.27 -16.45 -10.10
N HIS A 329 8.14 -16.90 -8.86
CA HIS A 329 8.32 -16.04 -7.68
C HIS A 329 9.62 -15.21 -7.68
N PHE A 330 10.72 -15.77 -8.20
CA PHE A 330 12.00 -15.10 -8.23
C PHE A 330 12.08 -13.93 -9.24
N GLU A 331 11.13 -13.82 -10.13
CA GLU A 331 11.02 -12.68 -11.06
C GLU A 331 10.12 -11.58 -10.52
N VAL A 332 9.27 -11.87 -9.55
CA VAL A 332 8.30 -10.91 -8.98
C VAL A 332 8.94 -10.03 -7.91
N GLY A 333 9.72 -10.60 -7.01
CA GLY A 333 10.35 -9.84 -5.92
C GLY A 333 11.82 -10.18 -5.77
N TYR A 334 12.72 -9.26 -6.10
CA TYR A 334 14.17 -9.48 -6.05
C TYR A 334 14.94 -8.20 -5.75
N TYR A 335 16.20 -8.36 -5.41
CA TYR A 335 17.16 -7.27 -5.30
C TYR A 335 18.51 -7.69 -5.92
N HIS A 336 19.37 -6.72 -6.20
CA HIS A 336 20.72 -6.96 -6.69
C HIS A 336 21.72 -6.96 -5.53
N THR A 337 22.72 -7.86 -5.60
CA THR A 337 23.84 -7.96 -4.67
C THR A 337 25.15 -7.97 -5.43
N SER A 338 26.21 -7.45 -4.82
CA SER A 338 27.60 -7.58 -5.31
C SER A 338 28.30 -8.83 -4.77
N GLY A 339 27.55 -9.85 -4.36
CA GLY A 339 28.07 -11.13 -3.90
C GLY A 339 27.78 -11.44 -2.43
N ALA A 340 27.41 -10.45 -1.60
CA ALA A 340 27.07 -10.68 -0.21
C ALA A 340 25.89 -9.81 0.23
N SER A 341 25.02 -10.40 1.05
CA SER A 341 23.92 -9.65 1.68
C SER A 341 23.55 -10.27 3.02
N THR A 342 23.09 -9.42 3.94
CA THR A 342 22.65 -9.84 5.28
C THR A 342 21.35 -9.11 5.61
N LEU A 343 20.38 -9.84 6.16
CA LEU A 343 19.08 -9.31 6.52
C LEU A 343 18.51 -9.98 7.77
N THR A 344 17.67 -9.24 8.49
CA THR A 344 16.87 -9.76 9.60
C THR A 344 15.52 -10.21 9.07
N VAL A 345 15.12 -11.45 9.41
CA VAL A 345 13.85 -12.06 9.01
C VAL A 345 13.20 -12.75 10.21
N PRO A 346 11.86 -12.89 10.26
CA PRO A 346 11.19 -13.77 11.23
C PRO A 346 11.80 -15.20 11.22
N ALA A 347 11.74 -15.88 12.35
CA ALA A 347 12.12 -17.30 12.40
C ALA A 347 11.19 -18.10 11.49
N GLY A 348 11.75 -18.91 10.58
CA GLY A 348 10.96 -19.63 9.59
C GLY A 348 11.78 -20.23 8.47
N THR A 349 11.08 -20.72 7.45
CA THR A 349 11.70 -21.33 6.26
C THR A 349 11.64 -20.36 5.09
N TYR A 350 12.74 -20.25 4.38
CA TYR A 350 12.92 -19.32 3.25
C TYR A 350 13.44 -20.06 2.03
N THR A 351 12.86 -19.76 0.87
CA THR A 351 13.42 -20.17 -0.43
C THR A 351 14.24 -19.01 -0.97
N VAL A 352 15.51 -19.26 -1.22
CA VAL A 352 16.45 -18.31 -1.80
C VAL A 352 16.76 -18.74 -3.22
N GLN A 353 16.46 -17.87 -4.19
CA GLN A 353 16.73 -18.09 -5.61
C GLN A 353 17.69 -17.01 -6.11
N VAL A 354 18.71 -17.42 -6.85
CA VAL A 354 19.75 -16.54 -7.35
C VAL A 354 19.89 -16.74 -8.84
N THR A 355 19.88 -15.62 -9.58
CA THR A 355 20.03 -15.60 -11.05
C THR A 355 21.10 -14.61 -11.47
N ARG A 356 21.79 -14.90 -12.59
CA ARG A 356 22.72 -13.97 -13.23
C ARG A 356 22.71 -14.18 -14.73
N GLY A 357 21.97 -13.34 -15.44
CA GLY A 357 21.85 -13.42 -16.89
C GLY A 357 21.41 -14.80 -17.39
N LEU A 358 21.44 -15.00 -18.68
CA LEU A 358 21.02 -16.24 -19.34
C LEU A 358 22.12 -17.33 -19.35
N GLU A 359 23.35 -16.97 -19.02
CA GLU A 359 24.50 -17.87 -19.02
C GLU A 359 24.56 -18.81 -17.82
N TYR A 360 23.86 -18.48 -16.74
CA TYR A 360 23.93 -19.19 -15.47
C TYR A 360 22.64 -19.91 -15.13
N ALA A 361 22.77 -21.12 -14.62
CA ALA A 361 21.65 -21.85 -14.04
C ALA A 361 21.13 -21.14 -12.79
N VAL A 362 19.81 -21.18 -12.58
CA VAL A 362 19.19 -20.65 -11.36
C VAL A 362 19.64 -21.45 -10.14
N GLY A 363 20.28 -20.76 -9.21
CA GLY A 363 20.66 -21.36 -7.92
C GLY A 363 19.49 -21.28 -6.95
N THR A 364 18.94 -22.42 -6.51
CA THR A 364 17.84 -22.46 -5.55
C THR A 364 18.26 -23.19 -4.28
N ARG A 365 17.94 -22.63 -3.11
CA ARG A 365 18.13 -23.26 -1.79
C ARG A 365 16.98 -22.93 -0.86
N THR A 366 16.57 -23.93 -0.10
CA THR A 366 15.65 -23.75 1.03
C THR A 366 16.44 -23.75 2.33
N VAL A 367 16.15 -22.83 3.23
CA VAL A 367 16.90 -22.63 4.46
C VAL A 367 15.97 -22.28 5.62
N ALA A 368 16.19 -22.89 6.78
CA ALA A 368 15.52 -22.55 8.02
C ALA A 368 16.35 -21.52 8.81
N VAL A 369 15.71 -20.45 9.27
CA VAL A 369 16.30 -19.44 10.15
C VAL A 369 15.67 -19.57 11.53
N SER A 370 16.47 -19.85 12.55
CA SER A 370 16.00 -19.97 13.94
C SER A 370 15.94 -18.59 14.62
N ALA A 371 15.08 -18.50 15.64
CA ALA A 371 14.98 -17.32 16.51
C ALA A 371 16.36 -16.98 17.11
N ARG A 372 16.76 -15.70 17.00
CA ARG A 372 18.06 -15.17 17.46
C ARG A 372 19.29 -15.84 16.85
N GLY A 373 19.08 -16.76 15.89
CA GLY A 373 20.15 -17.47 15.22
C GLY A 373 20.70 -16.69 14.02
N VAL A 374 21.91 -17.07 13.60
CA VAL A 374 22.51 -16.62 12.35
C VAL A 374 22.60 -17.82 11.41
N ARG A 375 22.00 -17.68 10.24
CA ARG A 375 22.08 -18.69 9.19
C ARG A 375 22.86 -18.14 8.02
N SER A 376 23.99 -18.77 7.72
CA SER A 376 24.79 -18.46 6.53
C SER A 376 24.45 -19.44 5.41
N LEU A 377 24.29 -18.90 4.22
CA LEU A 377 23.99 -19.63 2.99
C LEU A 377 24.98 -19.21 1.90
N ARG A 378 25.65 -20.19 1.28
CA ARG A 378 26.45 -19.95 0.08
C ARG A 378 25.76 -20.58 -1.12
N ILE A 379 25.65 -19.82 -2.21
CA ILE A 379 25.13 -20.28 -3.50
C ILE A 379 26.20 -20.03 -4.54
N ALA A 380 26.82 -21.12 -5.04
CA ALA A 380 27.71 -21.05 -6.19
C ALA A 380 26.88 -21.21 -7.47
N LEU A 381 26.98 -20.25 -8.37
CA LEU A 381 26.27 -20.28 -9.65
C LEU A 381 27.09 -21.10 -10.66
N HIS A 382 26.38 -21.95 -11.38
CA HIS A 382 26.96 -22.78 -12.44
C HIS A 382 26.73 -22.11 -13.80
N ARG A 383 27.83 -21.86 -14.53
CA ARG A 383 27.77 -21.34 -15.89
C ARG A 383 27.41 -22.48 -16.84
N MET A 384 26.36 -22.31 -17.64
CA MET A 384 25.87 -23.32 -18.58
C MET A 384 26.40 -23.11 -19.99
N VAL A 385 26.60 -21.88 -20.39
CA VAL A 385 27.05 -21.49 -21.75
C VAL A 385 28.09 -20.38 -21.66
N ASP A 386 29.09 -20.41 -22.54
CA ASP A 386 29.96 -19.30 -22.82
C ASP A 386 29.40 -18.53 -24.03
N LEU A 387 28.85 -17.32 -23.75
CA LEU A 387 28.38 -16.40 -24.79
C LEU A 387 29.50 -15.46 -25.21
#